data_da50b50736fa0baaa3ae1098a756a501
#
_entry.id   da50b50736fa0baaa3ae1098a756a501
#
_cell.length_a   1.000
_cell.length_b   1.000
_cell.length_c   1.000
_cell.angle_alpha   90.00
_cell.angle_beta   90.00
_cell.angle_gamma   90.00
#
_symmetry.space_group_name_H-M   'P 1'
#
loop_
_entity.id
_entity.type
_entity.pdbx_description
1 polymer ?
#
loop_
_entity_poly.entity_id
_entity_poly.type
_entity_poly.pdbx_seq_one_letter_code
_entity_poly.pdbx_strand_id
1 'polypeptide(L)'
;MKTILVTGIGGLTPRSITTIIRENHPDYKIIGCDIEKKAMGFFMKGLVDEYYICPRCNTPEYFPWIEKLVKEKNIDYAFVQPESEIVEWGDYYDKHGKFPCPTFMGCKLLSLSLKDKAIMAEALEGTEFIPKTIKVTQDNPKFEEVEKEIGFPCWIRATNGTGGLGSLKLNDLSSYKSWLFINSFIPEFTVSEFLTGRHLANEMLYYNGEYVKGAAL
;
A
#
# COMPACT_ATOMS: atom_id res chain seq x y z
N MET A 1 -4.16 -2.16 30.36
CA MET A 1 -3.09 -2.62 29.44
C MET A 1 -3.79 -3.12 28.18
N LYS A 2 -3.46 -2.59 27.01
CA LYS A 2 -4.02 -3.05 25.73
C LYS A 2 -2.99 -3.93 25.01
N THR A 3 -3.47 -4.87 24.20
CA THR A 3 -2.64 -5.71 23.34
C THR A 3 -2.80 -5.28 21.89
N ILE A 4 -1.72 -4.89 21.24
CA ILE A 4 -1.71 -4.38 19.86
C ILE A 4 -0.99 -5.38 18.96
N LEU A 5 -1.61 -5.74 17.85
CA LEU A 5 -0.97 -6.49 16.76
C LEU A 5 -0.44 -5.51 15.71
N VAL A 6 0.80 -5.69 15.28
CA VAL A 6 1.38 -4.95 14.14
C VAL A 6 1.85 -5.96 13.11
N THR A 7 1.27 -5.91 11.91
CA THR A 7 1.66 -6.82 10.81
C THR A 7 2.78 -6.25 9.97
N GLY A 8 3.55 -7.12 9.30
CA GLY A 8 4.66 -6.72 8.44
C GLY A 8 5.79 -5.99 9.19
N ILE A 9 6.07 -6.42 10.42
CA ILE A 9 6.98 -5.72 11.37
C ILE A 9 8.43 -5.56 10.84
N GLY A 10 8.79 -6.25 9.78
CA GLY A 10 10.06 -6.05 9.07
C GLY A 10 10.14 -4.74 8.28
N GLY A 11 9.00 -4.15 7.90
CA GLY A 11 8.92 -2.89 7.15
C GLY A 11 9.29 -1.65 7.95
N LEU A 12 9.57 -0.54 7.26
CA LEU A 12 9.90 0.73 7.91
C LEU A 12 8.71 1.32 8.66
N THR A 13 7.56 1.45 7.99
CA THR A 13 6.35 2.05 8.56
C THR A 13 5.83 1.29 9.80
N PRO A 14 5.67 -0.06 9.78
CA PRO A 14 5.26 -0.78 10.98
C PRO A 14 6.23 -0.60 12.14
N ARG A 15 7.54 -0.55 11.90
CA ARG A 15 8.53 -0.29 12.95
C ARG A 15 8.40 1.10 13.53
N SER A 16 8.20 2.12 12.70
CA SER A 16 7.99 3.50 13.15
C SER A 16 6.71 3.62 13.99
N ILE A 17 5.61 3.04 13.54
CA ILE A 17 4.35 2.99 14.31
C ILE A 17 4.59 2.31 15.67
N THR A 18 5.26 1.16 15.68
CA THR A 18 5.55 0.42 16.90
C THR A 18 6.40 1.23 17.87
N THR A 19 7.41 1.95 17.36
CA THR A 19 8.26 2.84 18.17
C THR A 19 7.42 3.95 18.81
N ILE A 20 6.56 4.60 18.04
CA ILE A 20 5.68 5.67 18.53
C ILE A 20 4.70 5.14 19.60
N ILE A 21 4.12 3.95 19.37
CA ILE A 21 3.25 3.31 20.38
C ILE A 21 4.04 3.04 21.65
N ARG A 22 5.25 2.50 21.54
CA ARG A 22 6.09 2.18 22.70
C ARG A 22 6.48 3.41 23.49
N GLU A 23 6.80 4.50 22.83
CA GLU A 23 7.17 5.77 23.48
C GLU A 23 6.00 6.43 24.22
N ASN A 24 4.78 6.38 23.66
CA ASN A 24 3.62 7.05 24.21
C ASN A 24 2.74 6.16 25.11
N HIS A 25 2.83 4.84 24.94
CA HIS A 25 2.05 3.83 25.67
C HIS A 25 2.95 2.66 26.11
N PRO A 26 3.91 2.90 27.01
CA PRO A 26 4.87 1.87 27.42
C PRO A 26 4.23 0.66 28.12
N ASP A 27 3.00 0.82 28.62
CA ASP A 27 2.20 -0.23 29.24
C ASP A 27 1.46 -1.13 28.23
N TYR A 28 1.45 -0.80 26.95
CA TYR A 28 0.81 -1.64 25.93
C TYR A 28 1.68 -2.84 25.59
N LYS A 29 1.04 -4.00 25.47
CA LYS A 29 1.68 -5.19 24.94
C LYS A 29 1.64 -5.13 23.41
N ILE A 30 2.79 -5.26 22.76
CA ILE A 30 2.91 -5.21 21.31
C ILE A 30 3.33 -6.57 20.79
N ILE A 31 2.52 -7.11 19.87
CA ILE A 31 2.78 -8.35 19.17
C ILE A 31 3.10 -8.01 17.72
N GLY A 32 4.25 -8.43 17.22
CA GLY A 32 4.64 -8.27 15.82
C GLY A 32 4.42 -9.56 15.03
N CYS A 33 4.00 -9.48 13.77
CA CYS A 33 4.08 -10.62 12.86
C CYS A 33 4.63 -10.23 11.49
N ASP A 34 5.23 -11.22 10.83
CA ASP A 34 5.77 -11.09 9.48
C ASP A 34 5.84 -12.46 8.81
N ILE A 35 5.79 -12.50 7.48
CA ILE A 35 6.00 -13.73 6.71
C ILE A 35 7.49 -14.14 6.64
N GLU A 36 8.39 -13.17 6.84
CA GLU A 36 9.83 -13.36 6.72
C GLU A 36 10.46 -13.66 8.10
N LYS A 37 11.08 -14.84 8.23
CA LYS A 37 11.73 -15.28 9.46
C LYS A 37 12.83 -14.34 9.95
N LYS A 38 13.43 -13.59 9.02
CA LYS A 38 14.50 -12.63 9.30
C LYS A 38 14.00 -11.18 9.29
N ALA A 39 12.69 -10.97 9.48
CA ALA A 39 12.11 -9.63 9.57
C ALA A 39 12.86 -8.79 10.60
N MET A 40 13.33 -7.62 10.21
CA MET A 40 14.18 -6.75 11.04
C MET A 40 13.55 -6.45 12.41
N GLY A 41 12.23 -6.23 12.45
CA GLY A 41 11.53 -5.92 13.68
C GLY A 41 11.60 -7.01 14.76
N PHE A 42 11.83 -8.27 14.39
CA PHE A 42 12.02 -9.37 15.35
C PHE A 42 13.31 -9.25 16.15
N PHE A 43 14.33 -8.60 15.58
CA PHE A 43 15.65 -8.48 16.17
C PHE A 43 15.90 -7.11 16.84
N MET A 44 14.94 -6.18 16.73
CA MET A 44 15.02 -4.88 17.39
C MET A 44 14.59 -5.02 18.86
N LYS A 45 15.57 -4.98 19.77
CA LYS A 45 15.34 -5.14 21.21
C LYS A 45 14.31 -4.12 21.74
N GLY A 46 13.27 -4.63 22.39
CA GLY A 46 12.23 -3.81 23.03
C GLY A 46 11.18 -3.24 22.06
N LEU A 47 11.28 -3.54 20.76
CA LEU A 47 10.29 -3.08 19.79
C LEU A 47 8.95 -3.79 19.99
N VAL A 48 8.97 -5.11 20.06
CA VAL A 48 7.81 -5.97 20.32
C VAL A 48 8.03 -6.84 21.56
N ASP A 49 6.94 -7.22 22.23
CA ASP A 49 7.00 -8.12 23.38
C ASP A 49 6.96 -9.60 22.97
N GLU A 50 6.22 -9.88 21.90
CA GLU A 50 6.14 -11.20 21.26
C GLU A 50 6.17 -11.02 19.74
N TYR A 51 6.67 -12.04 19.04
CA TYR A 51 6.62 -12.04 17.57
C TYR A 51 6.25 -13.42 17.01
N TYR A 52 5.65 -13.41 15.82
CA TYR A 52 5.18 -14.61 15.16
C TYR A 52 5.46 -14.56 13.67
N ILE A 53 5.79 -15.73 13.10
CA ILE A 53 5.83 -15.88 11.63
C ILE A 53 4.43 -16.23 11.18
N CYS A 54 3.84 -15.38 10.34
CA CYS A 54 2.49 -15.57 9.83
C CYS A 54 2.48 -16.26 8.45
N PRO A 55 1.38 -16.93 8.10
CA PRO A 55 1.14 -17.35 6.72
C PRO A 55 1.07 -16.15 5.78
N ARG A 56 1.22 -16.36 4.48
CA ARG A 56 0.98 -15.33 3.48
C ARG A 56 -0.52 -15.00 3.41
N CYS A 57 -0.86 -13.71 3.29
CA CYS A 57 -2.23 -13.23 3.34
C CYS A 57 -3.15 -13.79 2.24
N ASN A 58 -2.57 -14.19 1.10
CA ASN A 58 -3.28 -14.80 -0.03
C ASN A 58 -3.41 -16.33 0.08
N THR A 59 -3.22 -16.92 1.25
CA THR A 59 -3.38 -18.34 1.50
C THR A 59 -4.57 -18.63 2.42
N PRO A 60 -5.22 -19.80 2.30
CA PRO A 60 -6.39 -20.15 3.11
C PRO A 60 -6.13 -20.18 4.62
N GLU A 61 -4.88 -20.38 5.02
CA GLU A 61 -4.47 -20.50 6.42
C GLU A 61 -4.37 -19.15 7.15
N TYR A 62 -4.30 -18.03 6.40
CA TYR A 62 -4.01 -16.73 6.98
C TYR A 62 -5.07 -16.26 7.97
N PHE A 63 -6.33 -16.17 7.57
CA PHE A 63 -7.40 -15.68 8.45
C PHE A 63 -7.69 -16.63 9.62
N PRO A 64 -7.76 -17.96 9.45
CA PRO A 64 -7.82 -18.87 10.60
C PRO A 64 -6.69 -18.66 11.60
N TRP A 65 -5.47 -18.37 11.11
CA TRP A 65 -4.31 -18.08 11.95
C TRP A 65 -4.47 -16.73 12.68
N ILE A 66 -4.89 -15.66 11.97
CA ILE A 66 -5.14 -14.34 12.58
C ILE A 66 -6.23 -14.44 13.65
N GLU A 67 -7.36 -15.07 13.37
CA GLU A 67 -8.47 -15.22 14.32
C GLU A 67 -8.04 -15.97 15.58
N LYS A 68 -7.27 -17.04 15.40
CA LYS A 68 -6.68 -17.79 16.52
C LYS A 68 -5.75 -16.90 17.34
N LEU A 69 -4.84 -16.17 16.71
CA LEU A 69 -3.91 -15.27 17.40
C LEU A 69 -4.65 -14.18 18.18
N VAL A 70 -5.66 -13.55 17.54
CA VAL A 70 -6.50 -12.51 18.15
C VAL A 70 -7.16 -13.04 19.42
N LYS A 71 -7.74 -14.25 19.37
CA LYS A 71 -8.40 -14.89 20.51
C LYS A 71 -7.41 -15.29 21.61
N GLU A 72 -6.32 -15.96 21.25
CA GLU A 72 -5.35 -16.49 22.22
C GLU A 72 -4.58 -15.38 22.96
N LYS A 73 -4.34 -14.29 22.27
CA LYS A 73 -3.55 -13.16 22.81
C LYS A 73 -4.41 -12.01 23.33
N ASN A 74 -5.74 -12.12 23.21
CA ASN A 74 -6.68 -11.05 23.55
C ASN A 74 -6.29 -9.72 22.89
N ILE A 75 -6.12 -9.73 21.56
CA ILE A 75 -5.71 -8.55 20.81
C ILE A 75 -6.87 -7.54 20.77
N ASP A 76 -6.62 -6.35 21.28
CA ASP A 76 -7.58 -5.25 21.31
C ASP A 76 -7.65 -4.50 19.98
N TYR A 77 -6.51 -4.43 19.25
CA TYR A 77 -6.38 -3.64 18.03
C TYR A 77 -5.27 -4.14 17.13
N ALA A 78 -5.47 -4.05 15.80
CA ALA A 78 -4.44 -4.37 14.82
C ALA A 78 -4.07 -3.18 13.93
N PHE A 79 -2.79 -2.96 13.74
CA PHE A 79 -2.23 -2.14 12.66
C PHE A 79 -1.78 -3.04 11.52
N VAL A 80 -2.62 -3.12 10.49
CA VAL A 80 -2.36 -3.89 9.27
C VAL A 80 -1.60 -3.00 8.30
N GLN A 81 -0.36 -3.35 7.95
CA GLN A 81 0.54 -2.46 7.22
C GLN A 81 0.92 -2.91 5.80
N PRO A 82 1.15 -4.20 5.51
CA PRO A 82 1.43 -4.63 4.15
C PRO A 82 0.24 -4.37 3.21
N GLU A 83 0.47 -3.72 2.08
CA GLU A 83 -0.58 -3.39 1.10
C GLU A 83 -1.41 -4.61 0.68
N SER A 84 -0.76 -5.77 0.51
CA SER A 84 -1.46 -7.03 0.20
C SER A 84 -2.38 -7.47 1.34
N GLU A 85 -1.96 -7.34 2.60
CA GLU A 85 -2.79 -7.67 3.75
C GLU A 85 -3.98 -6.70 3.87
N ILE A 86 -3.76 -5.41 3.63
CA ILE A 86 -4.83 -4.40 3.66
C ILE A 86 -5.96 -4.76 2.69
N VAL A 87 -5.63 -5.21 1.48
CA VAL A 87 -6.62 -5.65 0.50
C VAL A 87 -7.37 -6.90 0.98
N GLU A 88 -6.66 -7.90 1.48
CA GLU A 88 -7.27 -9.15 1.98
C GLU A 88 -8.15 -8.91 3.21
N TRP A 89 -7.76 -8.01 4.11
CA TRP A 89 -8.60 -7.62 5.25
C TRP A 89 -9.84 -6.87 4.80
N GLY A 90 -9.77 -6.05 3.75
CA GLY A 90 -10.92 -5.44 3.11
C GLY A 90 -11.89 -6.48 2.54
N ASP A 91 -11.37 -7.49 1.84
CA ASP A 91 -12.14 -8.65 1.36
C ASP A 91 -12.79 -9.44 2.50
N TYR A 92 -12.07 -9.65 3.58
CA TYR A 92 -12.61 -10.30 4.77
C TYR A 92 -13.79 -9.51 5.35
N TYR A 93 -13.65 -8.18 5.48
CA TYR A 93 -14.72 -7.32 5.94
C TYR A 93 -15.97 -7.40 5.04
N ASP A 94 -15.79 -7.34 3.73
CA ASP A 94 -16.92 -7.43 2.78
C ASP A 94 -17.68 -8.76 2.89
N LYS A 95 -16.95 -9.85 3.19
CA LYS A 95 -17.54 -11.19 3.35
C LYS A 95 -18.22 -11.40 4.72
N HIS A 96 -17.70 -10.82 5.79
CA HIS A 96 -18.09 -11.12 7.16
C HIS A 96 -18.79 -9.96 7.89
N GLY A 97 -18.81 -8.75 7.31
CA GLY A 97 -19.35 -7.53 7.92
C GLY A 97 -18.55 -7.01 9.12
N LYS A 98 -17.38 -7.58 9.39
CA LYS A 98 -16.50 -7.19 10.49
C LYS A 98 -15.05 -7.62 10.22
N PHE A 99 -14.10 -6.98 10.86
CA PHE A 99 -12.71 -7.43 10.90
C PHE A 99 -12.48 -8.50 11.99
N PRO A 100 -11.39 -9.28 11.91
CA PRO A 100 -11.00 -10.23 12.98
C PRO A 100 -10.84 -9.57 14.35
N CYS A 101 -10.35 -8.33 14.38
CA CYS A 101 -10.33 -7.43 15.55
C CYS A 101 -10.42 -5.97 15.08
N PRO A 102 -10.69 -5.00 15.97
CA PRO A 102 -10.67 -3.58 15.62
C PRO A 102 -9.38 -3.20 14.90
N THR A 103 -9.50 -2.46 13.81
CA THR A 103 -8.36 -2.00 13.01
C THR A 103 -8.65 -0.65 12.36
N PHE A 104 -7.60 0.06 12.00
CA PHE A 104 -7.67 1.35 11.31
C PHE A 104 -7.47 1.11 9.81
N MET A 105 -8.58 0.92 9.10
CA MET A 105 -8.56 0.63 7.67
C MET A 105 -9.73 1.31 6.96
N GLY A 106 -9.53 1.65 5.69
CA GLY A 106 -10.58 2.05 4.77
C GLY A 106 -11.39 0.85 4.25
N CYS A 107 -12.39 1.14 3.42
CA CYS A 107 -13.11 0.10 2.69
C CYS A 107 -12.21 -0.54 1.62
N LYS A 108 -12.61 -1.72 1.11
CA LYS A 108 -11.88 -2.45 0.07
C LYS A 108 -11.61 -1.61 -1.18
N LEU A 109 -12.63 -0.88 -1.65
CA LEU A 109 -12.49 -0.05 -2.86
C LEU A 109 -11.39 1.00 -2.68
N LEU A 110 -11.32 1.68 -1.53
CA LEU A 110 -10.25 2.62 -1.22
C LEU A 110 -8.88 1.93 -1.21
N SER A 111 -8.77 0.77 -0.57
CA SER A 111 -7.53 0.01 -0.49
C SER A 111 -7.04 -0.45 -1.87
N LEU A 112 -7.95 -0.89 -2.74
CA LEU A 112 -7.63 -1.26 -4.12
C LEU A 112 -7.17 -0.05 -4.93
N SER A 113 -7.88 1.08 -4.83
CA SER A 113 -7.53 2.31 -5.54
C SER A 113 -6.15 2.85 -5.14
N LEU A 114 -5.78 2.72 -3.87
CA LEU A 114 -4.45 3.12 -3.38
C LEU A 114 -3.34 2.18 -3.85
N LYS A 115 -3.64 0.89 -4.01
CA LYS A 115 -2.67 -0.11 -4.48
C LYS A 115 -2.47 -0.04 -5.99
N ASP A 116 -3.55 0.02 -6.76
CA ASP A 116 -3.53 0.02 -8.23
C ASP A 116 -3.72 1.45 -8.77
N LYS A 117 -2.68 1.95 -9.42
CA LYS A 117 -2.64 3.33 -9.93
C LYS A 117 -3.56 3.56 -11.12
N ALA A 118 -3.93 2.49 -11.84
CA ALA A 118 -4.92 2.59 -12.91
C ALA A 118 -6.34 2.72 -12.33
N ILE A 119 -6.68 1.93 -11.32
CA ILE A 119 -7.97 2.05 -10.60
C ILE A 119 -8.10 3.43 -9.95
N MET A 120 -7.01 3.93 -9.36
CA MET A 120 -7.00 5.29 -8.81
C MET A 120 -7.23 6.35 -9.90
N ALA A 121 -6.58 6.19 -11.05
CA ALA A 121 -6.75 7.12 -12.15
C ALA A 121 -8.19 7.13 -12.70
N GLU A 122 -8.79 5.96 -12.86
CA GLU A 122 -10.20 5.82 -13.26
C GLU A 122 -11.16 6.43 -12.23
N ALA A 123 -10.93 6.19 -10.94
CA ALA A 123 -11.77 6.72 -9.86
C ALA A 123 -11.73 8.25 -9.73
N LEU A 124 -10.64 8.88 -10.17
CA LEU A 124 -10.43 10.33 -10.11
C LEU A 124 -10.51 11.00 -11.50
N GLU A 125 -10.90 10.26 -12.53
CA GLU A 125 -11.01 10.79 -13.90
C GLU A 125 -11.93 12.01 -13.95
N GLY A 126 -11.51 13.04 -14.68
CA GLY A 126 -12.25 14.31 -14.81
C GLY A 126 -12.16 15.24 -13.60
N THR A 127 -11.40 14.89 -12.57
CA THR A 127 -11.09 15.80 -11.45
C THR A 127 -9.76 16.53 -11.68
N GLU A 128 -9.55 17.64 -10.96
CA GLU A 128 -8.28 18.38 -10.97
C GLU A 128 -7.17 17.70 -10.11
N PHE A 129 -7.49 16.59 -9.43
CA PHE A 129 -6.58 15.93 -8.48
C PHE A 129 -5.63 14.93 -9.12
N ILE A 130 -5.83 14.60 -10.40
CA ILE A 130 -4.99 13.64 -11.10
C ILE A 130 -4.61 14.19 -12.49
N PRO A 131 -3.35 14.02 -12.94
CA PRO A 131 -2.97 14.33 -14.30
C PRO A 131 -3.70 13.40 -15.27
N LYS A 132 -3.89 13.87 -16.51
CA LYS A 132 -4.41 13.01 -17.58
C LYS A 132 -3.57 11.75 -17.65
N THR A 133 -4.23 10.60 -17.59
CA THR A 133 -3.58 9.30 -17.43
C THR A 133 -4.21 8.28 -18.35
N ILE A 134 -3.38 7.49 -19.03
CA ILE A 134 -3.79 6.40 -19.92
C ILE A 134 -3.22 5.10 -19.36
N LYS A 135 -4.07 4.08 -19.20
CA LYS A 135 -3.64 2.72 -18.92
C LYS A 135 -3.18 2.05 -20.22
N VAL A 136 -2.01 1.45 -20.18
CA VAL A 136 -1.39 0.72 -21.29
C VAL A 136 -0.92 -0.66 -20.86
N THR A 137 -0.85 -1.61 -21.80
CA THR A 137 -0.33 -2.95 -21.55
C THR A 137 0.78 -3.25 -22.56
N GLN A 138 1.53 -4.33 -22.33
CA GLN A 138 2.54 -4.79 -23.29
C GLN A 138 1.91 -5.11 -24.65
N ASP A 139 0.72 -5.72 -24.65
CA ASP A 139 0.02 -6.10 -25.88
C ASP A 139 -0.71 -4.93 -26.55
N ASN A 140 -1.02 -3.88 -25.77
CA ASN A 140 -1.68 -2.67 -26.27
C ASN A 140 -1.00 -1.41 -25.71
N PRO A 141 0.14 -1.01 -26.27
CA PRO A 141 0.95 0.11 -25.78
C PRO A 141 0.36 1.49 -26.17
N LYS A 142 -0.69 1.57 -26.99
CA LYS A 142 -1.42 2.78 -27.37
C LYS A 142 -0.52 3.96 -27.77
N PHE A 143 0.50 3.70 -28.57
CA PHE A 143 1.52 4.71 -28.92
C PHE A 143 0.95 6.00 -29.47
N GLU A 144 0.01 5.91 -30.43
CA GLU A 144 -0.62 7.09 -31.06
C GLU A 144 -1.51 7.85 -30.07
N GLU A 145 -2.26 7.13 -29.22
CA GLU A 145 -3.12 7.73 -28.21
C GLU A 145 -2.28 8.47 -27.15
N VAL A 146 -1.19 7.86 -26.67
CA VAL A 146 -0.28 8.50 -25.72
C VAL A 146 0.38 9.74 -26.31
N GLU A 147 0.87 9.67 -27.56
CA GLU A 147 1.51 10.79 -28.22
C GLU A 147 0.53 11.96 -28.44
N LYS A 148 -0.72 11.66 -28.83
CA LYS A 148 -1.74 12.65 -29.10
C LYS A 148 -2.33 13.26 -27.83
N GLU A 149 -2.66 12.43 -26.84
CA GLU A 149 -3.48 12.83 -25.70
C GLU A 149 -2.66 13.24 -24.47
N ILE A 150 -1.47 12.67 -24.29
CA ILE A 150 -0.54 12.99 -23.19
C ILE A 150 0.61 13.86 -23.70
N GLY A 151 1.22 13.44 -24.83
CA GLY A 151 2.43 14.08 -25.36
C GLY A 151 3.69 13.72 -24.57
N PHE A 152 4.80 14.39 -24.94
CA PHE A 152 6.08 14.23 -24.29
C PHE A 152 6.60 15.57 -23.77
N PRO A 153 7.33 15.62 -22.64
CA PRO A 153 7.67 14.47 -21.80
C PRO A 153 6.47 13.93 -21.03
N CYS A 154 6.44 12.61 -20.82
CA CYS A 154 5.42 11.97 -20.01
C CYS A 154 6.05 11.15 -18.86
N TRP A 155 5.21 10.71 -17.91
CA TRP A 155 5.61 9.86 -16.80
C TRP A 155 4.98 8.48 -16.97
N ILE A 156 5.80 7.43 -17.02
CA ILE A 156 5.34 6.04 -17.00
C ILE A 156 5.64 5.39 -15.67
N ARG A 157 4.74 4.49 -15.21
CA ARG A 157 4.97 3.64 -14.03
C ARG A 157 4.13 2.38 -14.10
N ALA A 158 4.59 1.30 -13.47
CA ALA A 158 3.78 0.10 -13.29
C ALA A 158 2.48 0.42 -12.52
N THR A 159 1.36 -0.19 -12.91
CA THR A 159 0.07 -0.01 -12.21
C THR A 159 0.14 -0.49 -10.77
N ASN A 160 0.84 -1.61 -10.55
CA ASN A 160 1.07 -2.23 -9.25
C ASN A 160 2.55 -2.25 -8.89
N GLY A 161 2.83 -2.24 -7.60
CA GLY A 161 4.19 -2.30 -7.07
C GLY A 161 4.60 -1.02 -6.34
N THR A 162 5.67 -1.15 -5.57
CA THR A 162 6.23 -0.09 -4.70
C THR A 162 7.64 0.29 -5.14
N GLY A 163 8.21 1.33 -4.53
CA GLY A 163 9.60 1.71 -4.76
C GLY A 163 9.90 2.25 -6.15
N GLY A 164 8.89 2.74 -6.87
CA GLY A 164 9.10 3.31 -8.21
C GLY A 164 9.31 2.27 -9.32
N LEU A 165 8.88 1.03 -9.10
CA LEU A 165 8.99 -0.03 -10.11
C LEU A 165 8.42 0.41 -11.46
N GLY A 166 9.23 0.25 -12.54
CA GLY A 166 8.84 0.62 -13.89
C GLY A 166 8.57 2.12 -14.10
N SER A 167 9.03 2.99 -13.19
CA SER A 167 8.79 4.44 -13.28
C SER A 167 9.95 5.17 -13.97
N LEU A 168 9.62 5.96 -14.98
CA LEU A 168 10.57 6.81 -15.69
C LEU A 168 9.89 8.02 -16.33
N LYS A 169 10.63 9.13 -16.42
CA LYS A 169 10.29 10.22 -17.33
C LYS A 169 10.72 9.86 -18.74
N LEU A 170 9.76 9.85 -19.67
CA LEU A 170 10.00 9.57 -21.08
C LEU A 170 9.95 10.88 -21.87
N ASN A 171 10.94 11.10 -22.71
CA ASN A 171 11.07 12.37 -23.42
C ASN A 171 10.52 12.33 -24.86
N ASP A 172 10.33 11.13 -25.42
CA ASP A 172 9.89 10.90 -26.79
C ASP A 172 9.35 9.48 -26.98
N LEU A 173 8.76 9.23 -28.12
CA LEU A 173 8.20 7.94 -28.49
C LEU A 173 9.24 6.80 -28.55
N SER A 174 10.49 7.12 -28.90
CA SER A 174 11.57 6.12 -28.94
C SER A 174 11.92 5.61 -27.54
N SER A 175 12.06 6.53 -26.59
CA SER A 175 12.29 6.18 -25.18
C SER A 175 11.09 5.38 -24.60
N TYR A 176 9.87 5.70 -25.00
CA TYR A 176 8.69 4.95 -24.59
C TYR A 176 8.73 3.49 -25.09
N LYS A 177 8.98 3.29 -26.38
CA LYS A 177 9.12 1.94 -26.96
C LYS A 177 10.23 1.13 -26.30
N SER A 178 11.38 1.76 -26.10
CA SER A 178 12.53 1.13 -25.45
C SER A 178 12.24 0.74 -24.01
N TRP A 179 11.52 1.62 -23.26
CA TRP A 179 11.17 1.36 -21.87
C TRP A 179 10.23 0.16 -21.71
N LEU A 180 9.21 0.05 -22.55
CA LEU A 180 8.31 -1.11 -22.57
C LEU A 180 9.08 -2.39 -22.89
N PHE A 181 9.99 -2.36 -23.86
CA PHE A 181 10.79 -3.52 -24.21
C PHE A 181 11.68 -4.00 -23.06
N ILE A 182 12.39 -3.08 -22.41
CA ILE A 182 13.26 -3.39 -21.25
C ILE A 182 12.45 -3.94 -20.07
N ASN A 183 11.24 -3.44 -19.87
CA ASN A 183 10.35 -3.83 -18.77
C ASN A 183 9.24 -4.80 -19.23
N SER A 184 9.53 -5.67 -20.20
CA SER A 184 8.56 -6.64 -20.77
C SER A 184 7.94 -7.61 -19.75
N PHE A 185 8.57 -7.75 -18.58
CA PHE A 185 8.07 -8.55 -17.46
C PHE A 185 6.96 -7.83 -16.66
N ILE A 186 6.73 -6.54 -16.88
CA ILE A 186 5.66 -5.77 -16.26
C ILE A 186 4.47 -5.76 -17.24
N PRO A 187 3.31 -6.32 -16.87
CA PRO A 187 2.19 -6.48 -17.81
C PRO A 187 1.47 -5.16 -18.10
N GLU A 188 1.38 -4.26 -17.12
CA GLU A 188 0.56 -3.06 -17.19
C GLU A 188 1.26 -1.82 -16.62
N PHE A 189 1.03 -0.67 -17.28
CA PHE A 189 1.53 0.62 -16.86
C PHE A 189 0.44 1.68 -16.90
N THR A 190 0.62 2.76 -16.16
CA THR A 190 0.00 4.05 -16.42
C THR A 190 1.00 4.99 -17.07
N VAL A 191 0.55 5.70 -18.09
CA VAL A 191 1.28 6.82 -18.71
C VAL A 191 0.49 8.09 -18.45
N SER A 192 1.13 9.07 -17.83
CA SER A 192 0.49 10.34 -17.46
C SER A 192 1.32 11.54 -17.88
N GLU A 193 0.69 12.69 -17.88
CA GLU A 193 1.39 13.98 -18.03
C GLU A 193 2.55 14.07 -17.05
N PHE A 194 3.67 14.59 -17.52
CA PHE A 194 4.80 14.87 -16.64
C PHE A 194 4.57 16.19 -15.91
N LEU A 195 4.20 16.09 -14.66
CA LEU A 195 3.99 17.25 -13.80
C LEU A 195 5.33 17.93 -13.47
N THR A 196 5.38 19.24 -13.72
CA THR A 196 6.50 20.09 -13.33
C THR A 196 6.16 20.81 -12.03
N GLY A 197 7.18 21.19 -11.27
CA GLY A 197 7.00 21.95 -10.05
C GLY A 197 7.53 21.23 -8.82
N ARG A 198 7.10 21.70 -7.67
CA ARG A 198 7.54 21.18 -6.38
C ARG A 198 6.81 19.90 -6.03
N HIS A 199 7.56 18.87 -5.67
CA HIS A 199 7.00 17.64 -5.12
C HIS A 199 6.74 17.83 -3.62
N LEU A 200 5.54 17.52 -3.20
CA LEU A 200 5.13 17.53 -1.79
C LEU A 200 4.56 16.16 -1.43
N ALA A 201 4.99 15.63 -0.30
CA ALA A 201 4.34 14.49 0.31
C ALA A 201 3.40 15.01 1.41
N ASN A 202 2.13 14.65 1.32
CA ASN A 202 1.14 14.98 2.34
C ASN A 202 0.67 13.68 2.99
N GLU A 203 0.87 13.58 4.29
CA GLU A 203 0.32 12.49 5.10
C GLU A 203 -0.85 13.01 5.90
N MET A 204 -2.03 12.41 5.71
CA MET A 204 -3.26 12.88 6.34
C MET A 204 -3.98 11.73 7.01
N LEU A 205 -4.45 11.99 8.22
CA LEU A 205 -5.26 11.07 9.01
C LEU A 205 -6.70 11.54 8.99
N TYR A 206 -7.60 10.65 8.57
CA TYR A 206 -9.04 10.85 8.61
C TYR A 206 -9.69 9.80 9.53
N TYR A 207 -10.75 10.17 10.21
CA TYR A 207 -11.60 9.26 10.97
C TYR A 207 -13.06 9.51 10.63
N ASN A 208 -13.77 8.50 10.16
CA ASN A 208 -15.16 8.61 9.67
C ASN A 208 -15.37 9.74 8.65
N GLY A 209 -14.40 9.97 7.75
CA GLY A 209 -14.45 11.04 6.76
C GLY A 209 -14.00 12.42 7.26
N GLU A 210 -13.80 12.59 8.53
CA GLU A 210 -13.37 13.85 9.14
C GLU A 210 -11.83 13.91 9.23
N TYR A 211 -11.26 15.05 8.83
CA TYR A 211 -9.82 15.30 8.95
C TYR A 211 -9.41 15.40 10.42
N VAL A 212 -8.43 14.62 10.83
CA VAL A 212 -7.91 14.61 12.21
C VAL A 212 -6.58 15.36 12.29
N LYS A 213 -5.62 14.98 11.46
CA LYS A 213 -4.26 15.54 11.48
C LYS A 213 -3.53 15.23 10.19
N GLY A 214 -2.55 16.07 9.83
CA GLY A 214 -1.65 15.79 8.71
C GLY A 214 -0.33 16.53 8.83
N ALA A 215 0.60 16.12 8.01
CA ALA A 215 1.89 16.75 7.81
C ALA A 215 2.21 16.83 6.31
N ALA A 216 2.85 17.91 5.90
CA ALA A 216 3.39 18.08 4.55
C ALA A 216 4.92 18.14 4.65
N LEU A 217 5.61 17.41 3.76
CA LEU A 217 7.06 17.32 3.65
C LEU A 217 7.54 17.83 2.30
#